data_bdec6137d4e430f095033b78bc95e91f
#
_entry.id   bdec6137d4e430f095033b78bc95e91f
#
_cell.length_a   1.000
_cell.length_b   1.000
_cell.length_c   1.000
_cell.angle_alpha   90.00
_cell.angle_beta   90.00
_cell.angle_gamma   90.00
#
_symmetry.space_group_name_H-M   'P 1'
#
loop_
_entity.id
_entity.type
_entity.pdbx_description
1 polymer ?
#
loop_
_entity_poly.entity_id
_entity_poly.type
_entity_poly.pdbx_seq_one_letter_code
_entity_poly.pdbx_strand_id
1 'polypeptide(L)'
;MAVLDRATRRLIESLKRRITILTALTIVLAVGFSVMTVLYVTKDGGKDEPKQTETSSVTETNSKTSSEVLEESSSATESKEDSSTLENTTSSKTSSNSSYTPTVATPGDSLNSWNLTLVNGKNSLPKGFSTSKEKIKASYARDVGMLFDARAVSYLNAMCAAAEKDGVNLLVISSFRTNARQTTLYNNQVAKQKAKYPEKSTEEIKKIASTISAYPGTSEHELGLAVDFNSVEESFENTRHFQWLKTHAAEYGFILRYTKEKQDITGVIYEPWHYRYVGEKHAKKINQLGYCLEEYIEYLKNNNK
;
A
#
# COMPACT_ATOMS: atom_id res chain seq x y z
N MET A 1 14.83 -35.35 19.03
CA MET A 1 14.27 -34.73 17.79
C MET A 1 12.99 -34.00 18.17
N ALA A 2 12.96 -32.67 18.03
CA ALA A 2 11.79 -31.89 18.36
C ALA A 2 10.66 -32.19 17.35
N VAL A 3 9.49 -32.57 17.83
CA VAL A 3 8.32 -32.82 17.01
C VAL A 3 7.72 -31.48 16.62
N LEU A 4 7.82 -31.12 15.34
CA LEU A 4 7.16 -29.93 14.78
C LEU A 4 5.66 -29.96 15.11
N ASP A 5 5.12 -28.82 15.59
CA ASP A 5 3.72 -28.70 15.90
C ASP A 5 2.84 -28.78 14.63
N ARG A 6 1.53 -29.03 14.84
CA ARG A 6 0.57 -29.20 13.72
C ARG A 6 0.43 -27.94 12.85
N ALA A 7 0.60 -26.76 13.41
CA ALA A 7 0.47 -25.49 12.67
C ALA A 7 1.67 -25.32 11.73
N THR A 8 2.87 -25.58 12.22
CA THR A 8 4.12 -25.54 11.45
C THR A 8 4.11 -26.54 10.29
N ARG A 9 3.60 -27.76 10.51
CA ARG A 9 3.44 -28.77 9.44
C ARG A 9 2.49 -28.29 8.34
N ARG A 10 1.32 -27.71 8.71
CA ARG A 10 0.37 -27.16 7.73
C ARG A 10 0.97 -26.00 6.94
N LEU A 11 1.76 -25.14 7.56
CA LEU A 11 2.44 -24.05 6.88
C LEU A 11 3.46 -24.56 5.87
N ILE A 12 4.27 -25.55 6.24
CA ILE A 12 5.25 -26.19 5.34
C ILE A 12 4.55 -26.83 4.14
N GLU A 13 3.47 -27.54 4.33
CA GLU A 13 2.70 -28.17 3.25
C GLU A 13 2.06 -27.12 2.32
N SER A 14 1.56 -26.02 2.87
CA SER A 14 1.03 -24.88 2.10
C SER A 14 2.13 -24.23 1.25
N LEU A 15 3.31 -24.00 1.82
CA LEU A 15 4.47 -23.46 1.11
C LEU A 15 4.94 -24.39 -0.01
N LYS A 16 5.04 -25.70 0.24
CA LYS A 16 5.38 -26.69 -0.78
C LYS A 16 4.41 -26.67 -1.96
N ARG A 17 3.08 -26.64 -1.70
CA ARG A 17 2.07 -26.53 -2.78
C ARG A 17 2.21 -25.25 -3.58
N ARG A 18 2.47 -24.10 -2.94
CA ARG A 18 2.69 -22.82 -3.64
C ARG A 18 3.93 -22.84 -4.52
N ILE A 19 5.04 -23.42 -4.03
CA ILE A 19 6.27 -23.58 -4.80
C ILE A 19 6.01 -24.48 -6.02
N THR A 20 5.33 -25.62 -5.86
CA THR A 20 5.01 -26.52 -6.98
C THR A 20 4.14 -25.85 -8.04
N ILE A 21 3.16 -25.02 -7.65
CA ILE A 21 2.32 -24.28 -8.58
C ILE A 21 3.15 -23.23 -9.34
N LEU A 22 4.02 -22.48 -8.64
CA LEU A 22 4.90 -21.49 -9.26
C LEU A 22 5.89 -22.12 -10.25
N THR A 23 6.49 -23.26 -9.90
CA THR A 23 7.42 -23.97 -10.82
C THR A 23 6.68 -24.52 -12.03
N ALA A 24 5.48 -25.03 -11.88
CA ALA A 24 4.66 -25.47 -13.02
C ALA A 24 4.32 -24.29 -13.95
N LEU A 25 3.96 -23.13 -13.40
CA LEU A 25 3.63 -21.93 -14.17
C LEU A 25 4.84 -21.39 -14.94
N THR A 26 6.03 -21.40 -14.34
CA THR A 26 7.28 -20.99 -15.03
C THR A 26 7.66 -21.92 -16.17
N ILE A 27 7.45 -23.23 -16.02
CA ILE A 27 7.68 -24.21 -17.09
C ILE A 27 6.73 -23.97 -18.26
N VAL A 28 5.43 -23.74 -18.00
CA VAL A 28 4.43 -23.45 -19.05
C VAL A 28 4.78 -22.17 -19.81
N LEU A 29 5.21 -21.12 -19.11
CA LEU A 29 5.63 -19.86 -19.73
C LEU A 29 6.89 -20.03 -20.57
N ALA A 30 7.88 -20.81 -20.11
CA ALA A 30 9.10 -21.10 -20.86
C ALA A 30 8.82 -21.90 -22.14
N VAL A 31 7.94 -22.91 -22.07
CA VAL A 31 7.51 -23.69 -23.25
C VAL A 31 6.71 -22.80 -24.22
N GLY A 32 5.80 -21.98 -23.72
CA GLY A 32 5.03 -21.03 -24.54
C GLY A 32 5.93 -20.04 -25.28
N PHE A 33 6.97 -19.51 -24.61
CA PHE A 33 7.94 -18.61 -25.23
C PHE A 33 8.78 -19.32 -26.31
N SER A 34 9.21 -20.56 -26.06
CA SER A 34 9.95 -21.36 -27.03
C SER A 34 9.13 -21.68 -28.28
N VAL A 35 7.85 -22.04 -28.12
CA VAL A 35 6.93 -22.29 -29.25
C VAL A 35 6.69 -21.00 -30.05
N MET A 36 6.53 -19.86 -29.36
CA MET A 36 6.33 -18.56 -30.02
C MET A 36 7.56 -18.14 -30.83
N THR A 37 8.77 -18.40 -30.31
CA THR A 37 10.02 -18.11 -31.02
C THR A 37 10.20 -19.00 -32.28
N VAL A 38 9.86 -20.29 -32.19
CA VAL A 38 9.89 -21.19 -33.34
C VAL A 38 8.87 -20.75 -34.40
N LEU A 39 7.65 -20.37 -34.03
CA LEU A 39 6.65 -19.91 -34.97
C LEU A 39 7.02 -18.55 -35.63
N TYR A 40 7.73 -17.69 -34.93
CA TYR A 40 8.22 -16.43 -35.48
C TYR A 40 9.34 -16.67 -36.51
N VAL A 41 10.31 -17.55 -36.21
CA VAL A 41 11.41 -17.86 -37.11
C VAL A 41 10.94 -18.59 -38.38
N THR A 42 9.92 -19.45 -38.29
CA THR A 42 9.35 -20.15 -39.47
C THR A 42 8.50 -19.27 -40.35
N LYS A 43 8.01 -18.12 -39.87
CA LYS A 43 7.18 -17.19 -40.66
C LYS A 43 7.99 -16.24 -41.55
N ASP A 44 9.28 -15.99 -41.19
CA ASP A 44 10.18 -15.08 -41.94
C ASP A 44 11.16 -15.82 -42.90
N GLY A 45 10.96 -17.10 -43.12
CA GLY A 45 11.78 -17.91 -44.06
C GLY A 45 11.32 -17.84 -45.51
N GLY A 46 11.46 -16.69 -46.18
CA GLY A 46 11.17 -16.63 -47.63
C GLY A 46 11.70 -15.37 -48.30
N LYS A 47 12.86 -15.54 -49.01
CA LYS A 47 13.45 -14.63 -50.06
C LYS A 47 14.18 -13.40 -49.53
N ASP A 48 15.39 -13.05 -49.89
CA ASP A 48 16.29 -13.27 -51.01
C ASP A 48 17.74 -12.92 -50.55
N GLU A 49 18.76 -13.67 -51.07
CA GLU A 49 20.20 -13.39 -50.98
C GLU A 49 20.65 -12.57 -52.21
N PRO A 50 21.95 -12.24 -52.36
CA PRO A 50 22.81 -11.30 -51.62
C PRO A 50 23.50 -10.26 -52.53
N LYS A 51 24.17 -9.26 -51.97
CA LYS A 51 25.31 -8.65 -52.64
C LYS A 51 26.37 -8.17 -51.62
N GLN A 52 27.55 -8.80 -51.75
CA GLN A 52 28.82 -8.39 -51.15
C GLN A 52 29.26 -7.01 -51.61
N THR A 53 29.89 -6.23 -50.76
CA THR A 53 31.15 -5.55 -51.05
C THR A 53 31.91 -5.22 -49.75
N GLU A 54 33.15 -5.62 -49.74
CA GLU A 54 34.29 -5.37 -48.87
C GLU A 54 34.47 -3.84 -48.53
N THR A 55 35.14 -3.38 -47.50
CA THR A 55 36.49 -3.62 -46.98
C THR A 55 36.83 -2.61 -45.89
N SER A 56 37.77 -2.95 -45.01
CA SER A 56 38.72 -2.15 -44.22
C SER A 56 38.27 -1.75 -42.81
N SER A 57 38.76 -2.34 -41.79
CA SER A 57 40.08 -2.45 -41.14
C SER A 57 40.36 -1.38 -40.08
N VAL A 58 40.74 -1.92 -38.87
CA VAL A 58 41.73 -1.37 -37.91
C VAL A 58 41.21 -0.27 -36.97
N THR A 59 41.26 -0.38 -35.65
CA THR A 59 42.35 -0.69 -34.73
C THR A 59 41.84 -0.85 -33.30
N GLU A 60 42.42 -1.79 -32.60
CA GLU A 60 42.37 -2.00 -31.14
C GLU A 60 42.92 -0.81 -30.37
N THR A 61 42.41 -0.58 -29.18
CA THR A 61 43.29 -0.30 -28.04
C THR A 61 42.69 -0.74 -26.72
N ASN A 62 43.42 -1.59 -26.07
CA ASN A 62 43.34 -2.03 -24.68
C ASN A 62 43.61 -0.87 -23.71
N SER A 63 42.95 -0.85 -22.56
CA SER A 63 43.67 -0.69 -21.29
C SER A 63 42.89 -1.22 -20.11
N LYS A 64 43.56 -2.06 -19.42
CA LYS A 64 43.38 -2.75 -18.15
C LYS A 64 43.39 -1.81 -16.94
N THR A 65 42.89 -2.40 -15.83
CA THR A 65 43.44 -2.30 -14.43
C THR A 65 42.77 -1.20 -13.62
N SER A 66 42.33 -1.36 -12.38
CA SER A 66 42.66 -2.26 -11.28
C SER A 66 41.58 -2.30 -10.21
N SER A 67 41.50 -3.43 -9.57
CA SER A 67 40.88 -3.66 -8.26
C SER A 67 41.64 -2.99 -7.14
N GLU A 68 40.90 -2.52 -6.09
CA GLU A 68 41.44 -2.56 -4.73
C GLU A 68 40.33 -2.79 -3.71
N VAL A 69 40.56 -3.82 -2.93
CA VAL A 69 39.89 -4.28 -1.72
C VAL A 69 40.52 -3.55 -0.54
N LEU A 70 39.77 -3.10 0.42
CA LEU A 70 40.24 -2.98 1.81
C LEU A 70 39.13 -3.36 2.79
N GLU A 71 39.50 -4.35 3.58
CA GLU A 71 38.83 -4.92 4.75
C GLU A 71 38.99 -4.06 5.99
N GLU A 72 38.11 -4.39 6.94
CA GLU A 72 38.24 -4.43 8.42
C GLU A 72 38.35 -3.14 9.23
N SER A 73 37.52 -2.98 10.23
CA SER A 73 37.83 -3.46 11.58
C SER A 73 36.67 -3.28 12.59
N SER A 74 36.53 -4.32 13.37
CA SER A 74 35.76 -4.51 14.58
C SER A 74 36.18 -3.61 15.73
N SER A 75 35.25 -3.23 16.64
CA SER A 75 35.53 -3.27 18.08
C SER A 75 34.26 -3.39 18.91
N ALA A 76 34.20 -4.47 19.64
CA ALA A 76 33.30 -4.71 20.75
C ALA A 76 33.80 -3.95 22.01
N THR A 77 32.87 -3.50 22.83
CA THR A 77 33.17 -3.25 24.25
C THR A 77 31.98 -3.67 25.11
N GLU A 78 32.19 -4.73 25.85
CA GLU A 78 31.42 -5.13 27.03
C GLU A 78 31.71 -4.19 28.22
N SER A 79 30.70 -4.03 29.09
CA SER A 79 30.86 -4.04 30.56
C SER A 79 29.49 -3.90 31.23
N LYS A 80 29.04 -4.90 31.83
CA LYS A 80 29.09 -5.36 33.26
C LYS A 80 27.92 -4.88 34.10
N GLU A 81 27.26 -5.91 34.59
CA GLU A 81 26.34 -6.09 35.72
C GLU A 81 26.53 -5.16 36.91
N ASP A 82 25.42 -4.83 37.57
CA ASP A 82 25.37 -4.93 39.01
C ASP A 82 23.97 -5.33 39.52
N SER A 83 24.00 -6.14 40.56
CA SER A 83 22.96 -6.94 41.18
C SER A 83 22.49 -6.25 42.49
N SER A 84 21.22 -6.41 42.79
CA SER A 84 20.63 -6.64 44.15
C SER A 84 19.22 -6.00 44.20
N THR A 85 18.16 -6.52 44.80
CA THR A 85 17.93 -7.44 45.90
C THR A 85 16.44 -7.74 45.93
N LEU A 86 16.07 -8.95 46.27
CA LEU A 86 14.74 -9.50 46.56
C LEU A 86 14.01 -8.73 47.66
N GLU A 87 12.72 -8.46 47.46
CA GLU A 87 11.75 -8.64 48.54
C GLU A 87 10.43 -9.17 48.07
N ASN A 88 10.02 -10.21 48.74
CA ASN A 88 8.88 -11.04 48.53
C ASN A 88 7.72 -10.50 49.36
N THR A 89 6.55 -10.20 48.77
CA THR A 89 5.31 -10.17 49.54
C THR A 89 4.16 -10.71 48.72
N THR A 90 3.64 -11.76 49.20
CA THR A 90 2.42 -12.47 48.81
C THR A 90 1.18 -11.58 49.00
N SER A 91 0.27 -11.42 48.02
CA SER A 91 -1.15 -11.69 48.24
C SER A 91 -2.08 -11.32 47.08
N SER A 92 -3.02 -12.21 46.89
CA SER A 92 -4.37 -12.07 46.32
C SER A 92 -4.56 -11.81 44.81
N LYS A 93 -5.02 -12.88 44.16
CA LYS A 93 -5.76 -12.88 42.92
C LYS A 93 -6.93 -11.90 42.99
N THR A 94 -6.90 -10.89 42.13
CA THR A 94 -8.11 -10.23 41.65
C THR A 94 -8.00 -10.17 40.14
N SER A 95 -8.87 -10.91 39.47
CA SER A 95 -9.07 -10.87 38.05
C SER A 95 -9.61 -9.47 37.68
N SER A 96 -8.73 -8.56 37.35
CA SER A 96 -9.11 -7.31 36.72
C SER A 96 -9.05 -7.50 35.21
N ASN A 97 -10.22 -7.60 34.63
CA ASN A 97 -10.44 -7.43 33.21
C ASN A 97 -9.96 -5.99 32.85
N SER A 98 -8.68 -5.84 32.55
CA SER A 98 -8.14 -4.58 32.04
C SER A 98 -8.63 -4.41 30.64
N SER A 99 -9.76 -3.71 30.48
CA SER A 99 -10.12 -3.07 29.22
C SER A 99 -9.04 -2.01 28.97
N TYR A 100 -8.04 -2.35 28.16
CA TYR A 100 -7.12 -1.39 27.58
C TYR A 100 -7.93 -0.43 26.71
N THR A 101 -8.30 0.71 27.27
CA THR A 101 -8.83 1.84 26.51
C THR A 101 -7.61 2.66 26.08
N PRO A 102 -7.18 2.60 24.82
CA PRO A 102 -6.12 3.49 24.36
C PRO A 102 -6.60 4.92 24.55
N THR A 103 -5.80 5.77 25.15
CA THR A 103 -6.02 7.21 25.22
C THR A 103 -5.74 7.80 23.83
N VAL A 104 -6.53 7.40 22.85
CA VAL A 104 -6.46 7.90 21.47
C VAL A 104 -7.24 9.20 21.44
N ALA A 105 -6.64 10.25 20.86
CA ALA A 105 -7.33 11.51 20.63
C ALA A 105 -8.65 11.24 19.88
N THR A 106 -9.77 11.51 20.53
CA THR A 106 -11.10 11.32 19.95
C THR A 106 -11.19 12.09 18.62
N PRO A 107 -11.76 11.49 17.56
CA PRO A 107 -12.03 12.21 16.33
C PRO A 107 -12.87 13.44 16.63
N GLY A 108 -12.41 14.63 16.22
CA GLY A 108 -13.11 15.87 16.46
C GLY A 108 -14.26 16.10 15.48
N ASP A 109 -15.26 16.85 15.90
CA ASP A 109 -16.43 17.22 15.09
C ASP A 109 -16.24 18.56 14.34
N SER A 110 -15.18 19.29 14.65
CA SER A 110 -14.86 20.56 14.00
C SER A 110 -14.26 20.35 12.62
N LEU A 111 -14.56 21.26 11.70
CA LEU A 111 -13.95 21.31 10.35
C LEU A 111 -12.41 21.27 10.35
N ASN A 112 -11.80 21.80 11.42
CA ASN A 112 -10.34 21.81 11.58
C ASN A 112 -9.81 20.56 12.29
N SER A 113 -10.66 19.57 12.52
CA SER A 113 -10.25 18.32 13.14
C SER A 113 -9.32 17.51 12.24
N TRP A 114 -8.32 16.92 12.83
CA TRP A 114 -7.27 16.16 12.12
C TRP A 114 -7.81 15.05 11.21
N ASN A 115 -8.92 14.40 11.62
CA ASN A 115 -9.59 13.33 10.87
C ASN A 115 -10.34 13.84 9.63
N LEU A 116 -10.71 15.13 9.60
CA LEU A 116 -11.41 15.78 8.49
C LEU A 116 -10.49 16.57 7.56
N THR A 117 -9.18 16.57 7.78
CA THR A 117 -8.24 17.24 6.89
C THR A 117 -8.42 16.78 5.45
N LEU A 118 -8.86 17.68 4.57
CA LEU A 118 -9.03 17.42 3.14
C LEU A 118 -7.70 17.54 2.43
N VAL A 119 -7.27 16.47 1.78
CA VAL A 119 -6.06 16.41 0.94
C VAL A 119 -6.47 15.88 -0.43
N ASN A 120 -6.21 16.67 -1.48
CA ASN A 120 -6.49 16.30 -2.87
C ASN A 120 -5.73 17.26 -3.82
N GLY A 121 -5.96 17.17 -5.13
CA GLY A 121 -5.28 18.00 -6.13
C GLY A 121 -5.44 19.52 -5.96
N LYS A 122 -6.41 19.99 -5.16
CA LYS A 122 -6.65 21.41 -4.85
C LYS A 122 -6.20 21.81 -3.44
N ASN A 123 -6.01 20.84 -2.55
CA ASN A 123 -5.67 21.01 -1.14
C ASN A 123 -4.44 20.16 -0.82
N SER A 124 -3.26 20.77 -0.92
CA SER A 124 -2.00 20.11 -0.60
C SER A 124 -1.71 20.09 0.90
N LEU A 125 -0.95 19.11 1.34
CA LEU A 125 -0.39 19.09 2.69
C LEU A 125 0.56 20.30 2.89
N PRO A 126 0.55 20.93 4.06
CA PRO A 126 1.52 21.97 4.38
C PRO A 126 2.97 21.47 4.24
N LYS A 127 3.88 22.34 3.82
CA LYS A 127 5.30 22.01 3.76
C LYS A 127 5.79 21.56 5.14
N GLY A 128 6.44 20.39 5.20
CA GLY A 128 6.91 19.81 6.46
C GLY A 128 5.83 19.15 7.31
N PHE A 129 4.64 18.91 6.74
CA PHE A 129 3.59 18.18 7.44
C PHE A 129 4.10 16.84 8.00
N SER A 130 3.84 16.60 9.25
CA SER A 130 4.17 15.36 9.93
C SER A 130 3.15 15.07 11.04
N THR A 131 2.85 13.80 11.24
CA THR A 131 2.06 13.30 12.39
C THR A 131 2.71 12.05 12.93
N SER A 132 2.46 11.72 14.19
CA SER A 132 2.89 10.45 14.77
C SER A 132 2.27 9.29 14.01
N LYS A 133 3.07 8.25 13.77
CA LYS A 133 2.65 7.03 13.08
C LYS A 133 2.93 5.83 13.97
N GLU A 134 2.05 4.85 13.91
CA GLU A 134 2.22 3.55 14.55
C GLU A 134 2.13 2.42 13.54
N LYS A 135 2.70 1.28 13.91
CA LYS A 135 2.67 0.08 13.07
C LYS A 135 1.27 -0.53 13.06
N ILE A 136 0.79 -0.83 11.88
CA ILE A 136 -0.37 -1.70 11.69
C ILE A 136 -0.01 -3.11 12.22
N LYS A 137 -0.96 -3.80 12.85
CA LYS A 137 -0.76 -5.19 13.31
C LYS A 137 -0.27 -6.06 12.15
N ALA A 138 0.82 -6.78 12.35
CA ALA A 138 1.51 -7.50 11.28
C ALA A 138 0.63 -8.54 10.55
N SER A 139 -0.37 -9.13 11.25
CA SER A 139 -1.33 -10.06 10.65
C SER A 139 -2.28 -9.40 9.64
N TYR A 140 -2.43 -8.08 9.65
CA TYR A 140 -3.32 -7.31 8.78
C TYR A 140 -2.56 -6.50 7.73
N ALA A 141 -1.23 -6.51 7.75
CA ALA A 141 -0.38 -5.79 6.82
C ALA A 141 0.37 -6.73 5.88
N ARG A 142 0.43 -6.41 4.59
CA ARG A 142 1.23 -7.16 3.61
C ARG A 142 2.71 -7.18 3.97
N ASP A 143 3.22 -6.02 4.37
CA ASP A 143 4.63 -5.84 4.72
C ASP A 143 4.74 -5.48 6.20
N VAL A 144 5.61 -6.17 6.92
CA VAL A 144 5.85 -5.89 8.35
C VAL A 144 6.39 -4.47 8.50
N GLY A 145 5.78 -3.72 9.42
CA GLY A 145 6.20 -2.36 9.71
C GLY A 145 5.46 -1.27 8.91
N MET A 146 4.42 -1.63 8.13
CA MET A 146 3.53 -0.63 7.54
C MET A 146 2.94 0.29 8.62
N LEU A 147 2.91 1.58 8.34
CA LEU A 147 2.55 2.63 9.30
C LEU A 147 1.19 3.25 8.97
N PHE A 148 0.49 3.68 10.01
CA PHE A 148 -0.74 4.47 9.91
C PHE A 148 -0.71 5.60 10.95
N ASP A 149 -1.59 6.60 10.86
CA ASP A 149 -1.66 7.66 11.87
C ASP A 149 -1.92 7.04 13.25
N ALA A 150 -1.10 7.37 14.25
CA ALA A 150 -1.15 6.79 15.59
C ALA A 150 -2.52 6.96 16.25
N ARG A 151 -3.28 8.02 15.90
CA ARG A 151 -4.61 8.29 16.41
C ARG A 151 -5.71 7.41 15.82
N ALA A 152 -5.43 6.78 14.66
CA ALA A 152 -6.42 6.02 13.89
C ALA A 152 -6.06 4.53 13.74
N VAL A 153 -4.83 4.11 14.03
CA VAL A 153 -4.37 2.73 13.83
C VAL A 153 -5.17 1.70 14.62
N SER A 154 -5.64 2.03 15.81
CA SER A 154 -6.47 1.14 16.63
C SER A 154 -7.83 0.85 15.97
N TYR A 155 -8.44 1.82 15.31
CA TYR A 155 -9.70 1.65 14.56
C TYR A 155 -9.48 0.78 13.31
N LEU A 156 -8.36 0.96 12.62
CA LEU A 156 -7.98 0.10 11.49
C LEU A 156 -7.80 -1.35 11.92
N ASN A 157 -7.06 -1.58 13.00
CA ASN A 157 -6.85 -2.92 13.53
C ASN A 157 -8.15 -3.56 14.03
N ALA A 158 -9.05 -2.78 14.65
CA ALA A 158 -10.37 -3.25 15.10
C ALA A 158 -11.25 -3.66 13.90
N MET A 159 -11.26 -2.88 12.82
CA MET A 159 -11.96 -3.20 11.58
C MET A 159 -11.47 -4.51 10.97
N CYS A 160 -10.15 -4.68 10.85
CA CYS A 160 -9.58 -5.92 10.34
C CYS A 160 -9.90 -7.13 11.22
N ALA A 161 -9.89 -6.95 12.56
CA ALA A 161 -10.23 -8.00 13.51
C ALA A 161 -11.72 -8.40 13.43
N ALA A 162 -12.62 -7.45 13.19
CA ALA A 162 -14.03 -7.75 13.00
C ALA A 162 -14.26 -8.51 11.69
N ALA A 163 -13.65 -8.08 10.59
CA ALA A 163 -13.71 -8.78 9.32
C ALA A 163 -13.17 -10.22 9.43
N GLU A 164 -12.08 -10.43 10.17
CA GLU A 164 -11.50 -11.75 10.42
C GLU A 164 -12.50 -12.67 11.15
N LYS A 165 -13.24 -12.17 12.15
CA LYS A 165 -14.31 -12.92 12.84
C LYS A 165 -15.42 -13.35 11.90
N ASP A 166 -15.76 -12.51 10.92
CA ASP A 166 -16.74 -12.81 9.87
C ASP A 166 -16.15 -13.67 8.73
N GLY A 167 -14.92 -14.14 8.91
CA GLY A 167 -14.19 -14.97 7.97
C GLY A 167 -13.69 -14.19 6.74
N VAL A 168 -13.61 -12.86 6.80
CA VAL A 168 -13.09 -11.98 5.73
C VAL A 168 -11.71 -11.47 6.11
N ASN A 169 -10.67 -11.88 5.39
CA ASN A 169 -9.29 -11.47 5.68
C ASN A 169 -8.94 -10.18 4.96
N LEU A 170 -9.12 -9.04 5.61
CA LEU A 170 -8.66 -7.76 5.11
C LEU A 170 -7.13 -7.67 5.24
N LEU A 171 -6.46 -7.41 4.12
CA LEU A 171 -5.02 -7.24 4.06
C LEU A 171 -4.69 -5.82 3.58
N VAL A 172 -4.08 -5.02 4.42
CA VAL A 172 -3.58 -3.70 4.03
C VAL A 172 -2.36 -3.87 3.13
N ILE A 173 -2.47 -3.43 1.88
CA ILE A 173 -1.40 -3.53 0.87
C ILE A 173 -0.70 -2.20 0.62
N SER A 174 -1.31 -1.10 1.06
CA SER A 174 -0.73 0.24 1.04
C SER A 174 -1.31 1.06 2.19
N SER A 175 -0.48 1.89 2.83
CA SER A 175 -0.86 2.75 3.94
C SER A 175 -0.06 4.05 3.88
N PHE A 176 0.49 4.56 4.99
CA PHE A 176 1.33 5.76 4.96
C PHE A 176 2.44 5.66 3.92
N ARG A 177 2.60 6.74 3.15
CA ARG A 177 3.67 6.92 2.17
C ARG A 177 4.45 8.19 2.47
N THR A 178 5.77 8.13 2.39
CA THR A 178 6.59 9.35 2.38
C THR A 178 6.40 10.11 1.08
N ASN A 179 6.66 11.42 1.08
CA ASN A 179 6.63 12.25 -0.14
C ASN A 179 7.57 11.70 -1.23
N ALA A 180 8.76 11.22 -0.87
CA ALA A 180 9.68 10.58 -1.82
C ALA A 180 9.09 9.32 -2.46
N ARG A 181 8.38 8.48 -1.68
CA ARG A 181 7.68 7.30 -2.23
C ARG A 181 6.54 7.71 -3.16
N GLN A 182 5.75 8.70 -2.79
CA GLN A 182 4.66 9.23 -3.62
C GLN A 182 5.20 9.81 -4.92
N THR A 183 6.32 10.55 -4.88
CA THR A 183 7.01 11.06 -6.07
C THR A 183 7.39 9.94 -7.04
N THR A 184 7.96 8.85 -6.51
CA THR A 184 8.31 7.69 -7.34
C THR A 184 7.07 7.08 -8.01
N LEU A 185 5.98 6.89 -7.26
CA LEU A 185 4.73 6.32 -7.79
C LEU A 185 4.10 7.22 -8.85
N TYR A 186 4.04 8.52 -8.61
CA TYR A 186 3.53 9.50 -9.56
C TYR A 186 4.34 9.52 -10.86
N ASN A 187 5.67 9.59 -10.77
CA ASN A 187 6.55 9.60 -11.94
C ASN A 187 6.43 8.31 -12.75
N ASN A 188 6.32 7.16 -12.10
CA ASN A 188 6.05 5.88 -12.77
C ASN A 188 4.70 5.91 -13.51
N GLN A 189 3.68 6.51 -12.90
CA GLN A 189 2.37 6.66 -13.54
C GLN A 189 2.43 7.61 -14.74
N VAL A 190 3.16 8.73 -14.63
CA VAL A 190 3.40 9.64 -15.77
C VAL A 190 4.09 8.91 -16.92
N ALA A 191 5.14 8.14 -16.64
CA ALA A 191 5.84 7.36 -17.67
C ALA A 191 4.91 6.32 -18.33
N LYS A 192 4.09 5.61 -17.54
CA LYS A 192 3.10 4.65 -18.03
C LYS A 192 2.07 5.33 -18.95
N GLN A 193 1.55 6.49 -18.56
CA GLN A 193 0.58 7.22 -19.38
C GLN A 193 1.21 7.80 -20.64
N LYS A 194 2.46 8.26 -20.59
CA LYS A 194 3.18 8.72 -21.76
C LYS A 194 3.41 7.60 -22.78
N ALA A 195 3.72 6.40 -22.33
CA ALA A 195 3.85 5.22 -23.19
C ALA A 195 2.50 4.81 -23.81
N LYS A 196 1.40 4.96 -23.07
CA LYS A 196 0.04 4.61 -23.54
C LYS A 196 -0.53 5.63 -24.53
N TYR A 197 -0.17 6.91 -24.38
CA TYR A 197 -0.69 8.04 -25.15
C TYR A 197 0.47 8.92 -25.66
N PRO A 198 1.30 8.40 -26.60
CA PRO A 198 2.50 9.10 -27.06
C PRO A 198 2.20 10.44 -27.75
N GLU A 199 1.00 10.60 -28.32
CA GLU A 199 0.52 11.80 -29.02
C GLU A 199 0.14 12.95 -28.08
N LYS A 200 -0.14 12.67 -26.80
CA LYS A 200 -0.56 13.70 -25.85
C LYS A 200 0.56 14.55 -25.34
N SER A 201 0.27 15.81 -25.07
CA SER A 201 1.18 16.74 -24.42
C SER A 201 1.58 16.28 -23.02
N THR A 202 2.71 16.76 -22.54
CA THR A 202 3.19 16.45 -21.18
C THR A 202 2.18 16.87 -20.11
N GLU A 203 1.49 17.98 -20.28
CA GLU A 203 0.49 18.46 -19.30
C GLU A 203 -0.77 17.59 -19.29
N GLU A 204 -1.24 17.14 -20.45
CA GLU A 204 -2.36 16.17 -20.52
C GLU A 204 -1.97 14.85 -19.86
N ILE A 205 -0.75 14.35 -20.10
CA ILE A 205 -0.24 13.12 -19.48
C ILE A 205 -0.19 13.26 -17.96
N LYS A 206 0.34 14.37 -17.43
CA LYS A 206 0.36 14.65 -15.98
C LYS A 206 -1.05 14.73 -15.40
N LYS A 207 -2.00 15.35 -16.11
CA LYS A 207 -3.39 15.41 -15.69
C LYS A 207 -4.02 14.01 -15.62
N ILE A 208 -3.82 13.18 -16.63
CA ILE A 208 -4.28 11.78 -16.60
C ILE A 208 -3.60 11.00 -15.47
N ALA A 209 -2.27 11.14 -15.31
CA ALA A 209 -1.53 10.46 -14.25
C ALA A 209 -2.04 10.83 -12.85
N SER A 210 -2.40 12.09 -12.62
CA SER A 210 -2.88 12.57 -11.32
C SER A 210 -4.28 12.05 -10.94
N THR A 211 -5.08 11.60 -11.90
CA THR A 211 -6.37 10.95 -11.58
C THR A 211 -6.20 9.51 -11.08
N ILE A 212 -5.01 8.91 -11.25
CA ILE A 212 -4.69 7.52 -10.90
C ILE A 212 -3.70 7.45 -9.72
N SER A 213 -2.77 8.40 -9.66
CA SER A 213 -1.79 8.53 -8.58
C SER A 213 -1.62 9.99 -8.24
N ALA A 214 -2.00 10.39 -7.05
CA ALA A 214 -1.96 11.77 -6.61
C ALA A 214 -0.56 12.40 -6.79
N TYR A 215 -0.51 13.68 -7.15
CA TYR A 215 0.72 14.45 -7.18
C TYR A 215 1.36 14.49 -5.77
N PRO A 216 2.69 14.45 -5.64
CA PRO A 216 3.36 14.53 -4.34
C PRO A 216 2.90 15.73 -3.51
N GLY A 217 2.57 15.48 -2.25
CA GLY A 217 1.98 16.47 -1.34
C GLY A 217 0.45 16.57 -1.41
N THR A 218 -0.22 15.82 -2.30
CA THR A 218 -1.68 15.83 -2.43
C THR A 218 -2.33 14.45 -2.21
N SER A 219 -1.57 13.50 -1.68
CA SER A 219 -2.05 12.14 -1.42
C SER A 219 -2.51 11.96 0.03
N GLU A 220 -3.69 11.36 0.23
CA GLU A 220 -4.18 10.99 1.56
C GLU A 220 -3.32 9.91 2.24
N HIS A 221 -2.52 9.16 1.48
CA HIS A 221 -1.50 8.26 2.05
C HIS A 221 -0.35 9.04 2.70
N GLU A 222 0.01 10.23 2.20
CA GLU A 222 1.01 11.09 2.84
C GLU A 222 0.47 11.73 4.13
N LEU A 223 -0.85 11.96 4.19
CA LEU A 223 -1.53 12.35 5.43
C LEU A 223 -1.46 11.22 6.47
N GLY A 224 -1.46 9.96 6.03
CA GLY A 224 -1.41 8.78 6.90
C GLY A 224 -2.77 8.29 7.36
N LEU A 225 -3.87 8.73 6.73
CA LEU A 225 -5.24 8.36 7.06
C LEU A 225 -5.94 7.54 5.96
N ALA A 226 -5.21 7.09 4.94
CA ALA A 226 -5.72 6.23 3.88
C ALA A 226 -5.02 4.86 3.86
N VAL A 227 -5.78 3.85 3.47
CA VAL A 227 -5.32 2.47 3.25
C VAL A 227 -5.91 1.90 1.97
N ASP A 228 -5.14 1.04 1.30
CA ASP A 228 -5.61 0.21 0.20
C ASP A 228 -5.68 -1.24 0.67
N PHE A 229 -6.81 -1.92 0.40
CA PHE A 229 -7.06 -3.30 0.83
C PHE A 229 -6.94 -4.30 -0.33
N ASN A 230 -6.27 -5.40 -0.09
CA ASN A 230 -6.22 -6.66 -0.85
C ASN A 230 -5.78 -6.54 -2.32
N SER A 231 -6.25 -5.54 -3.10
CA SER A 231 -5.97 -5.35 -4.53
C SER A 231 -6.06 -3.88 -4.91
N VAL A 232 -5.42 -3.47 -5.99
CA VAL A 232 -5.57 -2.14 -6.63
C VAL A 232 -6.21 -2.25 -8.03
N GLU A 233 -7.09 -3.23 -8.20
CA GLU A 233 -7.81 -3.47 -9.45
C GLU A 233 -9.31 -3.24 -9.24
N GLU A 234 -10.01 -2.70 -10.23
CA GLU A 234 -11.47 -2.46 -10.15
C GLU A 234 -12.26 -3.73 -9.86
N SER A 235 -11.76 -4.91 -10.29
CA SER A 235 -12.37 -6.21 -10.00
C SER A 235 -12.49 -6.52 -8.51
N PHE A 236 -11.79 -5.77 -7.64
CA PHE A 236 -11.93 -5.86 -6.19
C PHE A 236 -13.39 -5.63 -5.73
N GLU A 237 -14.16 -4.80 -6.43
CA GLU A 237 -15.58 -4.55 -6.15
C GLU A 237 -16.45 -5.84 -6.16
N ASN A 238 -16.01 -6.88 -6.89
CA ASN A 238 -16.72 -8.14 -7.00
C ASN A 238 -16.34 -9.16 -5.90
N THR A 239 -15.51 -8.76 -4.95
CA THR A 239 -15.03 -9.63 -3.87
C THR A 239 -15.88 -9.52 -2.61
N ARG A 240 -15.87 -10.58 -1.80
CA ARG A 240 -16.47 -10.58 -0.46
C ARG A 240 -15.82 -9.54 0.48
N HIS A 241 -14.53 -9.19 0.26
CA HIS A 241 -13.82 -8.18 1.02
C HIS A 241 -14.44 -6.80 0.81
N PHE A 242 -14.68 -6.42 -0.45
CA PHE A 242 -15.34 -5.16 -0.78
C PHE A 242 -16.77 -5.10 -0.24
N GLN A 243 -17.55 -6.20 -0.37
CA GLN A 243 -18.92 -6.22 0.14
C GLN A 243 -18.97 -6.05 1.66
N TRP A 244 -18.04 -6.67 2.38
CA TRP A 244 -17.91 -6.49 3.82
C TRP A 244 -17.52 -5.04 4.17
N LEU A 245 -16.51 -4.50 3.52
CA LEU A 245 -16.07 -3.11 3.72
C LEU A 245 -17.19 -2.10 3.42
N LYS A 246 -17.94 -2.31 2.33
CA LYS A 246 -19.07 -1.45 1.96
C LYS A 246 -20.14 -1.40 3.06
N THR A 247 -20.35 -2.49 3.77
CA THR A 247 -21.35 -2.59 4.83
C THR A 247 -20.84 -2.07 6.17
N HIS A 248 -19.59 -2.37 6.54
CA HIS A 248 -19.10 -2.23 7.90
C HIS A 248 -18.03 -1.14 8.09
N ALA A 249 -17.34 -0.68 7.06
CA ALA A 249 -16.21 0.24 7.23
C ALA A 249 -16.57 1.52 7.99
N ALA A 250 -17.80 2.04 7.81
CA ALA A 250 -18.26 3.25 8.48
C ALA A 250 -18.42 3.06 10.01
N GLU A 251 -18.64 1.85 10.49
CA GLU A 251 -18.70 1.51 11.92
C GLU A 251 -17.35 1.72 12.61
N TYR A 252 -16.26 1.66 11.84
CA TYR A 252 -14.88 1.85 12.29
C TYR A 252 -14.29 3.21 11.85
N GLY A 253 -15.14 4.09 11.31
CA GLY A 253 -14.74 5.44 10.90
C GLY A 253 -14.10 5.54 9.52
N PHE A 254 -14.23 4.54 8.67
CA PHE A 254 -13.69 4.53 7.31
C PHE A 254 -14.79 4.73 6.25
N ILE A 255 -14.45 5.46 5.19
CA ILE A 255 -15.30 5.64 4.01
C ILE A 255 -14.62 5.07 2.76
N LEU A 256 -15.40 4.54 1.82
CA LEU A 256 -14.97 4.37 0.45
C LEU A 256 -14.75 5.75 -0.16
N ARG A 257 -13.50 6.10 -0.43
CA ARG A 257 -13.12 7.49 -0.70
C ARG A 257 -13.45 7.96 -2.12
N TYR A 258 -13.26 7.09 -3.10
CA TYR A 258 -13.39 7.42 -4.52
C TYR A 258 -14.41 6.49 -5.19
N THR A 259 -15.66 6.96 -5.26
CA THR A 259 -16.77 6.22 -5.86
C THR A 259 -16.92 6.54 -7.35
N LYS A 260 -17.63 5.69 -8.10
CA LYS A 260 -17.87 5.88 -9.55
C LYS A 260 -18.59 7.21 -9.84
N GLU A 261 -19.49 7.60 -8.96
CA GLU A 261 -20.38 8.74 -9.14
C GLU A 261 -19.73 10.09 -8.78
N LYS A 262 -18.56 10.05 -8.11
CA LYS A 262 -17.93 11.25 -7.56
C LYS A 262 -16.57 11.61 -8.21
N GLN A 263 -16.21 10.96 -9.32
CA GLN A 263 -14.92 11.17 -9.98
C GLN A 263 -14.71 12.63 -10.43
N ASP A 264 -15.75 13.30 -10.93
CA ASP A 264 -15.67 14.70 -11.37
C ASP A 264 -15.44 15.67 -10.19
N ILE A 265 -15.88 15.31 -8.99
CA ILE A 265 -15.71 16.12 -7.78
C ILE A 265 -14.35 15.88 -7.14
N THR A 266 -13.98 14.61 -6.99
CA THR A 266 -12.74 14.19 -6.33
C THR A 266 -11.51 14.38 -7.22
N GLY A 267 -11.69 14.32 -8.55
CA GLY A 267 -10.62 14.34 -9.55
C GLY A 267 -9.82 13.03 -9.61
N VAL A 268 -10.31 11.96 -8.98
CA VAL A 268 -9.68 10.63 -8.93
C VAL A 268 -10.63 9.60 -9.53
N ILE A 269 -10.08 8.62 -10.23
CA ILE A 269 -10.86 7.49 -10.78
C ILE A 269 -11.51 6.67 -9.66
N TYR A 270 -12.43 5.78 -10.03
CA TYR A 270 -12.99 4.82 -9.09
C TYR A 270 -11.94 3.90 -8.51
N GLU A 271 -11.86 3.84 -7.17
CA GLU A 271 -10.90 3.00 -6.45
C GLU A 271 -11.59 2.20 -5.34
N PRO A 272 -12.17 1.01 -5.63
CA PRO A 272 -12.90 0.21 -4.64
C PRO A 272 -12.03 -0.27 -3.47
N TRP A 273 -10.72 -0.24 -3.60
CA TRP A 273 -9.74 -0.64 -2.58
C TRP A 273 -9.38 0.47 -1.60
N HIS A 274 -9.61 1.76 -1.95
CA HIS A 274 -9.11 2.91 -1.20
C HIS A 274 -10.10 3.39 -0.14
N TYR A 275 -9.71 3.27 1.12
CA TYR A 275 -10.51 3.67 2.27
C TYR A 275 -9.82 4.76 3.08
N ARG A 276 -10.59 5.80 3.43
CA ARG A 276 -10.14 6.96 4.19
C ARG A 276 -10.77 6.97 5.57
N TYR A 277 -9.93 7.13 6.62
CA TYR A 277 -10.42 7.34 7.99
C TYR A 277 -10.87 8.77 8.19
N VAL A 278 -12.08 8.95 8.70
CA VAL A 278 -12.71 10.24 9.02
C VAL A 278 -13.35 10.26 10.41
N GLY A 279 -13.34 9.14 11.14
CA GLY A 279 -14.04 8.91 12.38
C GLY A 279 -15.47 8.40 12.18
N GLU A 280 -15.95 7.61 13.13
CA GLU A 280 -17.21 6.84 13.03
C GLU A 280 -18.44 7.73 12.74
N LYS A 281 -18.60 8.81 13.50
CA LYS A 281 -19.73 9.74 13.35
C LYS A 281 -19.79 10.34 11.93
N HIS A 282 -18.63 10.78 11.42
CA HIS A 282 -18.54 11.38 10.10
C HIS A 282 -18.69 10.34 8.99
N ALA A 283 -18.10 9.15 9.14
CA ALA A 283 -18.24 8.08 8.16
C ALA A 283 -19.69 7.63 7.98
N LYS A 284 -20.41 7.43 9.06
CA LYS A 284 -21.85 7.11 9.04
C LYS A 284 -22.67 8.22 8.37
N LYS A 285 -22.35 9.49 8.68
CA LYS A 285 -23.07 10.62 8.10
C LYS A 285 -22.79 10.81 6.61
N ILE A 286 -21.53 10.64 6.18
CA ILE A 286 -21.12 10.66 4.76
C ILE A 286 -21.88 9.59 3.97
N ASN A 287 -21.92 8.35 4.47
CA ASN A 287 -22.64 7.25 3.83
C ASN A 287 -24.16 7.53 3.78
N GLN A 288 -24.75 8.05 4.87
CA GLN A 288 -26.16 8.41 4.93
C GLN A 288 -26.54 9.47 3.88
N LEU A 289 -25.67 10.45 3.65
CA LEU A 289 -25.91 11.55 2.70
C LEU A 289 -25.52 11.17 1.26
N GLY A 290 -24.79 10.08 1.03
CA GLY A 290 -24.25 9.72 -0.27
C GLY A 290 -23.20 10.72 -0.78
N TYR A 291 -22.46 11.35 0.11
CA TYR A 291 -21.46 12.39 -0.20
C TYR A 291 -20.07 11.78 -0.35
N CYS A 292 -19.21 12.45 -1.15
CA CYS A 292 -17.76 12.31 -0.99
C CYS A 292 -17.26 13.26 0.12
N LEU A 293 -15.98 13.16 0.47
CA LEU A 293 -15.42 13.99 1.57
C LEU A 293 -15.47 15.49 1.23
N GLU A 294 -15.26 15.86 -0.02
CA GLU A 294 -15.36 17.24 -0.50
C GLU A 294 -16.75 17.83 -0.24
N GLU A 295 -17.81 17.14 -0.64
CA GLU A 295 -19.20 17.55 -0.42
C GLU A 295 -19.53 17.61 1.07
N TYR A 296 -19.02 16.67 1.83
CA TYR A 296 -19.26 16.63 3.27
C TYR A 296 -18.60 17.80 4.02
N ILE A 297 -17.36 18.16 3.65
CA ILE A 297 -16.69 19.34 4.21
C ILE A 297 -17.48 20.61 3.89
N GLU A 298 -18.00 20.75 2.68
CA GLU A 298 -18.85 21.88 2.31
C GLU A 298 -20.19 21.90 3.07
N TYR A 299 -20.80 20.73 3.22
CA TYR A 299 -21.99 20.55 4.06
C TYR A 299 -21.75 21.05 5.51
N LEU A 300 -20.63 20.66 6.13
CA LEU A 300 -20.27 21.10 7.49
C LEU A 300 -20.05 22.61 7.58
N LYS A 301 -19.39 23.23 6.58
CA LYS A 301 -19.20 24.68 6.52
C LYS A 301 -20.52 25.44 6.52
N ASN A 302 -21.51 24.90 5.79
CA ASN A 302 -22.82 25.55 5.65
C ASN A 302 -23.77 25.34 6.85
N ASN A 303 -23.56 24.27 7.62
CA ASN A 303 -24.42 23.90 8.74
C ASN A 303 -23.83 24.19 10.13
N ASN A 304 -22.55 24.60 10.21
CA ASN A 304 -21.88 25.02 11.45
C ASN A 304 -21.77 26.57 11.57
N LYS A 305 -22.66 27.32 10.91
CA LYS A 305 -22.78 28.79 11.02
C LYS A 305 -23.70 29.19 12.13
#